data_02ec0f48f56414efcc977ebc9f40de8f
#
_entry.id   02ec0f48f56414efcc977ebc9f40de8f
#
_cell.length_a   1.000
_cell.length_b   1.000
_cell.length_c   1.000
_cell.angle_alpha   90.00
_cell.angle_beta   90.00
_cell.angle_gamma   90.00
#
_symmetry.space_group_name_H-M   'P 1'
#
loop_
_entity.id
_entity.type
_entity.pdbx_description
1 polymer ?
#
loop_
_entity_poly.entity_id
_entity_poly.type
_entity_poly.pdbx_seq_one_letter_code
_entity_poly.pdbx_strand_id
1 'polypeptide(L)' 'MRYEIGKNAGIIWQTIAAKNGRISFGELLSITGLTTSQALLSLGWLEREDQVSIHVESGTIEAVTLYQEKYF' A
#
# COMPACT_ATOMS: atom_id res chain seq x y z
N MET A 1 -18.27 -3.87 3.45
CA MET A 1 -17.11 -3.82 2.56
C MET A 1 -16.26 -2.56 2.72
N ARG A 2 -16.89 -1.41 2.62
CA ARG A 2 -16.08 -0.19 2.70
C ARG A 2 -15.40 0.02 4.03
N TYR A 3 -16.00 -0.49 5.11
CA TYR A 3 -15.34 -0.35 6.39
C TYR A 3 -14.07 -1.20 6.47
N GLU A 4 -13.99 -2.23 5.64
CA GLU A 4 -12.80 -3.05 5.59
C GLU A 4 -11.66 -2.37 4.87
N ILE A 5 -11.99 -1.44 3.98
CA ILE A 5 -10.96 -0.70 3.26
C ILE A 5 -10.08 0.07 4.24
N GLY A 6 -10.69 0.75 5.21
CA GLY A 6 -9.92 1.49 6.19
C GLY A 6 -9.07 0.59 7.07
N LYS A 7 -9.63 -0.55 7.48
CA LYS A 7 -8.89 -1.50 8.28
C LYS A 7 -7.73 -2.07 7.50
N ASN A 8 -7.98 -2.47 6.25
CA ASN A 8 -6.93 -3.03 5.41
C ASN A 8 -5.88 -1.99 5.09
N ALA A 9 -6.29 -0.75 4.89
CA ALA A 9 -5.34 0.32 4.62
C ALA A 9 -4.39 0.50 5.79
N GLY A 10 -4.90 0.40 7.02
CA GLY A 10 -4.06 0.50 8.21
C GLY A 10 -3.03 -0.62 8.27
N ILE A 11 -3.47 -1.84 7.94
CA ILE A 11 -2.57 -2.98 7.93
C ILE A 11 -1.47 -2.78 6.88
N ILE A 12 -1.85 -2.30 5.71
CA ILE A 12 -0.89 -2.07 4.63
C ILE A 12 0.11 -1.01 5.04
N TRP A 13 -0.39 0.11 5.59
CA TRP A 13 0.48 1.21 5.98
C TRP A 13 1.53 0.74 6.99
N GLN A 14 1.09 -0.01 8.00
CA GLN A 14 1.99 -0.50 9.03
C GLN A 14 3.00 -1.49 8.45
N THR A 15 2.56 -2.31 7.50
CA THR A 15 3.45 -3.28 6.87
C THR A 15 4.55 -2.57 6.10
N ILE A 16 4.19 -1.53 5.35
CA ILE A 16 5.19 -0.77 4.59
C ILE A 16 6.15 -0.07 5.54
N ALA A 17 5.61 0.51 6.61
CA ALA A 17 6.45 1.21 7.58
C ALA A 17 7.46 0.25 8.22
N ALA A 18 7.04 -0.99 8.50
CA ALA A 18 7.92 -1.98 9.08
C ALA A 18 9.02 -2.41 8.12
N LYS A 19 8.86 -2.12 6.83
CA LYS A 19 9.85 -2.42 5.80
C LYS A 19 10.61 -1.16 5.40
N ASN A 20 10.74 -0.23 6.31
CA ASN A 20 11.47 1.01 6.08
C ASN A 20 10.87 1.87 4.98
N GLY A 21 9.58 1.76 4.78
CA GLY A 21 8.86 2.65 3.91
C GLY A 21 8.75 2.22 2.46
N ARG A 22 9.19 1.01 2.13
CA ARG A 22 9.10 0.51 0.76
C ARG A 22 8.90 -1.00 0.77
N ILE A 23 8.02 -1.48 -0.10
CA ILE A 23 7.74 -2.91 -0.19
C ILE A 23 7.31 -3.24 -1.61
N SER A 24 7.65 -4.43 -2.09
CA SER A 24 7.15 -4.89 -3.37
C SER A 24 5.69 -5.29 -3.20
N PHE A 25 4.93 -5.24 -4.28
CA PHE A 25 3.52 -5.60 -4.21
C PHE A 25 3.34 -7.06 -3.82
N GLY A 26 4.17 -7.95 -4.40
CA GLY A 26 4.07 -9.36 -4.06
C GLY A 26 4.34 -9.63 -2.59
N GLU A 27 5.35 -8.97 -2.05
CA GLU A 27 5.67 -9.14 -0.65
C GLU A 27 4.55 -8.60 0.24
N LEU A 28 3.96 -7.50 -0.18
CA LEU A 28 2.85 -6.92 0.56
C LEU A 28 1.69 -7.91 0.67
N LEU A 29 1.34 -8.54 -0.43
CA LEU A 29 0.26 -9.53 -0.41
C LEU A 29 0.62 -10.71 0.48
N SER A 30 1.88 -11.15 0.40
CA SER A 30 2.34 -12.30 1.16
C SER A 30 2.27 -12.04 2.65
N ILE A 31 2.71 -10.88 3.08
CA ILE A 31 2.76 -10.56 4.51
C ILE A 31 1.38 -10.28 5.07
N THR A 32 0.56 -9.52 4.34
CA THR A 32 -0.74 -9.11 4.85
C THR A 32 -1.80 -10.19 4.72
N GLY A 33 -1.63 -11.11 3.77
CA GLY A 33 -2.65 -12.11 3.52
C GLY A 33 -3.86 -11.56 2.79
N LEU A 34 -3.81 -10.33 2.33
CA LEU A 34 -4.92 -9.74 1.61
C LEU A 34 -4.98 -10.30 0.20
N THR A 35 -6.20 -10.35 -0.35
CA THR A 35 -6.35 -10.68 -1.76
C THR A 35 -5.88 -9.49 -2.59
N THR A 36 -5.59 -9.75 -3.87
CA THR A 36 -5.19 -8.69 -4.77
C THR A 36 -6.25 -7.57 -4.80
N SER A 37 -7.52 -7.95 -4.87
CA SER A 37 -8.58 -6.95 -4.90
C SER A 37 -8.63 -6.11 -3.63
N GLN A 38 -8.50 -6.76 -2.48
CA GLN A 38 -8.50 -6.02 -1.22
C GLN A 38 -7.34 -5.06 -1.14
N ALA A 39 -6.16 -5.51 -1.56
CA ALA A 39 -4.98 -4.68 -1.52
C ALA A 39 -5.10 -3.50 -2.47
N LEU A 40 -5.60 -3.74 -3.68
CA LEU A 40 -5.73 -2.67 -4.67
C LEU A 40 -6.70 -1.60 -4.22
N LEU A 41 -7.83 -2.00 -3.65
CA LEU A 41 -8.80 -1.02 -3.17
C LEU A 41 -8.21 -0.18 -2.04
N SER A 42 -7.52 -0.84 -1.11
CA SER A 42 -6.96 -0.13 0.03
C SER A 42 -5.79 0.75 -0.39
N LEU A 43 -4.97 0.28 -1.33
CA LEU A 43 -3.87 1.10 -1.84
C LEU A 43 -4.39 2.32 -2.58
N GLY A 44 -5.46 2.16 -3.37
CA GLY A 44 -6.06 3.29 -4.05
C GLY A 44 -6.55 4.33 -3.07
N TRP A 45 -7.15 3.87 -1.97
CA TRP A 45 -7.61 4.78 -0.94
C TRP A 45 -6.44 5.51 -0.28
N LEU A 46 -5.36 4.77 0.02
CA LEU A 46 -4.18 5.37 0.65
C LEU A 46 -3.51 6.38 -0.27
N GLU A 47 -3.44 6.07 -1.56
CA GLU A 47 -2.83 6.99 -2.51
C GLU A 47 -3.64 8.27 -2.62
N ARG A 48 -4.95 8.13 -2.59
CA ARG A 48 -5.83 9.28 -2.65
C ARG A 48 -5.64 10.18 -1.44
N GLU A 49 -5.32 9.56 -0.28
CA GLU A 49 -5.08 10.30 0.95
C GLU A 49 -3.64 10.75 1.08
N ASP A 50 -2.85 10.60 0.02
CA ASP A 50 -1.45 11.01 0.01
C ASP A 50 -0.62 10.30 1.07
N GLN A 51 -0.98 9.05 1.37
CA GLN A 51 -0.23 8.27 2.36
C GLN A 51 0.82 7.39 1.72
N VAL A 52 0.62 7.00 0.47
CA VAL A 52 1.56 6.12 -0.22
C VAL A 52 1.71 6.57 -1.66
N SER A 53 2.81 6.12 -2.29
CA SER A 53 3.01 6.25 -3.72
C SER A 53 3.08 4.86 -4.31
N ILE A 54 2.33 4.63 -5.38
CA ILE A 54 2.28 3.35 -6.04
C ILE A 54 3.14 3.42 -7.29
N HIS A 55 4.09 2.51 -7.39
CA HIS A 55 5.03 2.49 -8.51
C HIS A 55 4.63 1.41 -9.48
N VAL A 56 4.30 1.82 -10.71
CA VAL A 56 3.80 0.93 -11.74
C VAL A 56 4.84 0.79 -12.84
N GLU A 57 5.05 -0.44 -13.28
CA GLU A 57 5.96 -0.70 -14.37
C GLU A 57 5.29 -1.66 -15.35
N SER A 58 5.20 -1.26 -16.61
CA SER A 58 4.59 -2.09 -17.65
C SER A 58 3.18 -2.54 -17.26
N GLY A 59 2.42 -1.64 -16.66
CA GLY A 59 1.03 -1.92 -16.30
C GLY A 59 0.86 -2.77 -15.04
N THR A 60 1.96 -3.07 -14.36
CA THR A 60 1.92 -3.90 -13.16
C THR A 60 2.47 -3.12 -11.98
N ILE A 61 1.83 -3.26 -10.84
CA ILE A 61 2.34 -2.60 -9.63
C ILE A 61 3.60 -3.32 -9.19
N GLU A 62 4.70 -2.58 -9.16
CA GLU A 62 5.97 -3.14 -8.75
C GLU A 62 6.22 -2.97 -7.27
N ALA A 63 6.00 -1.77 -6.77
CA ALA A 63 6.33 -1.47 -5.39
C ALA A 63 5.42 -0.36 -4.88
N VAL A 64 5.38 -0.24 -3.56
CA VAL A 64 4.63 0.81 -2.88
C VAL A 64 5.54 1.43 -1.85
N THR A 65 5.56 2.74 -1.77
CA THR A 65 6.35 3.44 -0.77
C THR A 65 5.45 4.36 0.04
N LEU A 66 5.85 4.62 1.28
CA LEU A 66 5.16 5.64 2.06
C LEU A 66 5.45 7.00 1.44
N TYR A 67 4.45 7.86 1.43
CA TYR A 67 4.63 9.20 0.90
C TYR A 67 5.52 9.99 1.83
N GLN A 68 6.59 10.58 1.30
CA GLN A 68 7.52 11.36 2.09
C GLN A 68 7.67 12.70 1.48
N GLU A 69 7.07 13.60 2.11
CA GLU A 69 7.19 14.92 1.63
C GLU A 69 8.11 15.73 2.48
N LYS A 70 8.28 15.74 2.84
CA LYS A 70 8.82 16.32 3.68
C LYS A 70 9.60 16.77 4.02
N TYR A 71 9.85 16.85 4.20
CA TYR A 71 10.25 17.19 4.70
C TYR A 71 11.06 17.57 5.06
N PHE A 72 11.33 17.86 4.97
CA PHE A 72 11.95 18.16 5.29
C PHE A 72 12.33 18.69 5.31
#